data_f23845ea9cbe1873c348706704f4139c
#
_entry.id   f23845ea9cbe1873c348706704f4139c
#
_cell.length_a   1.000
_cell.length_b   1.000
_cell.length_c   1.000
_cell.angle_alpha   90.00
_cell.angle_beta   90.00
_cell.angle_gamma   90.00
#
_symmetry.space_group_name_H-M   'P 1'
#
loop_
_entity.id
_entity.type
_entity.pdbx_description
1 polymer ?
#
loop_
_entity_poly.entity_id
_entity_poly.type
_entity_poly.pdbx_seq_one_letter_code
_entity_poly.pdbx_strand_id
1 'polypeptide(L)'
;AKVIDHVLALLPFEPPYMEAVGMECDFVGHPIAGEPVATAAEASAFKTHFGLEGADPLLLVLPGSRRCEVTRLAPILGEALKPLVAAHPNLKVVVPAAGPVGQLVQEQAKDWPVTPLVLDPSNQSLASALAEKRAAFRAADFAIAASGTVMLELAAAKTPTISAYDVNWISRQIMSRMVKVDTANLINLVSDT
;
A
#
# COMPACT_ATOMS: atom_id res chain seq x y z
N ALA A 1 -12.44 22.77 -16.48
CA ALA A 1 -13.62 23.57 -16.16
C ALA A 1 -14.67 23.64 -17.27
N LYS A 2 -14.31 23.53 -18.56
CA LYS A 2 -15.29 23.64 -19.66
C LYS A 2 -16.05 22.34 -20.00
N VAL A 3 -15.65 21.22 -19.39
CA VAL A 3 -16.18 19.87 -19.69
C VAL A 3 -16.58 19.08 -18.43
N ILE A 4 -16.47 19.70 -17.27
CA ILE A 4 -16.84 19.12 -15.98
C ILE A 4 -17.69 20.16 -15.25
N ASP A 5 -18.89 19.77 -14.83
CA ASP A 5 -19.83 20.64 -14.15
C ASP A 5 -19.66 20.55 -12.62
N HIS A 6 -19.36 19.36 -12.10
CA HIS A 6 -19.27 19.11 -10.68
C HIS A 6 -18.19 18.04 -10.35
N VAL A 7 -17.47 18.19 -9.25
CA VAL A 7 -16.45 17.25 -8.76
C VAL A 7 -16.87 16.70 -7.40
N LEU A 8 -16.78 15.41 -7.23
CA LEU A 8 -16.89 14.74 -5.94
C LEU A 8 -15.48 14.46 -5.40
N ALA A 9 -15.05 15.28 -4.46
CA ALA A 9 -13.72 15.20 -3.86
C ALA A 9 -13.63 14.04 -2.83
N LEU A 10 -12.57 13.29 -2.88
CA LEU A 10 -12.32 12.17 -1.96
C LEU A 10 -11.51 12.59 -0.73
N LEU A 11 -10.80 13.72 -0.82
CA LEU A 11 -9.95 14.22 0.25
C LEU A 11 -10.43 15.62 0.71
N PRO A 12 -10.37 15.91 2.03
CA PRO A 12 -11.01 17.12 2.58
C PRO A 12 -10.34 18.43 2.14
N PHE A 13 -9.13 18.38 1.66
CA PHE A 13 -8.37 19.54 1.19
C PHE A 13 -8.53 19.84 -0.32
N GLU A 14 -9.23 18.99 -1.07
CA GLU A 14 -9.39 19.15 -2.53
C GLU A 14 -10.40 20.24 -2.94
N PRO A 15 -11.56 20.43 -2.26
CA PRO A 15 -12.58 21.38 -2.69
C PRO A 15 -12.06 22.80 -2.95
N PRO A 16 -11.25 23.43 -2.07
CA PRO A 16 -10.78 24.80 -2.30
C PRO A 16 -9.98 24.97 -3.61
N TYR A 17 -9.27 23.93 -4.06
CA TYR A 17 -8.52 23.97 -5.32
C TYR A 17 -9.44 23.90 -6.54
N MET A 18 -10.54 23.17 -6.45
CA MET A 18 -11.53 23.07 -7.52
C MET A 18 -12.36 24.33 -7.61
N GLU A 19 -12.80 24.86 -6.49
CA GLU A 19 -13.56 26.11 -6.39
C GLU A 19 -12.76 27.32 -6.91
N ALA A 20 -11.45 27.36 -6.64
CA ALA A 20 -10.55 28.42 -7.13
C ALA A 20 -10.49 28.52 -8.66
N VAL A 21 -10.84 27.47 -9.39
CA VAL A 21 -10.91 27.44 -10.86
C VAL A 21 -12.36 27.47 -11.38
N GLY A 22 -13.33 27.77 -10.50
CA GLY A 22 -14.75 27.93 -10.83
C GLY A 22 -15.48 26.59 -11.09
N MET A 23 -15.04 25.50 -10.46
CA MET A 23 -15.75 24.23 -10.46
C MET A 23 -16.52 24.04 -9.15
N GLU A 24 -17.75 23.58 -9.25
CA GLU A 24 -18.49 23.09 -8.07
C GLU A 24 -17.84 21.80 -7.55
N CYS A 25 -17.63 21.71 -6.23
CA CYS A 25 -16.97 20.58 -5.62
C CYS A 25 -17.53 20.28 -4.23
N ASP A 26 -17.95 19.03 -4.02
CA ASP A 26 -18.35 18.53 -2.71
C ASP A 26 -17.36 17.46 -2.19
N PHE A 27 -16.99 17.59 -0.93
CA PHE A 27 -16.24 16.54 -0.25
C PHE A 27 -17.19 15.41 0.15
N VAL A 28 -17.01 14.22 -0.44
CA VAL A 28 -17.86 13.04 -0.20
C VAL A 28 -17.15 11.95 0.62
N GLY A 29 -15.87 12.12 0.91
CA GLY A 29 -15.05 11.12 1.60
C GLY A 29 -14.50 10.03 0.67
N HIS A 30 -13.48 9.33 1.16
CA HIS A 30 -12.86 8.26 0.41
C HIS A 30 -13.64 6.95 0.58
N PRO A 31 -13.93 6.19 -0.50
CA PRO A 31 -14.69 4.93 -0.43
C PRO A 31 -14.13 3.90 0.57
N ILE A 32 -12.83 3.95 0.83
CA ILE A 32 -12.16 3.06 1.78
C ILE A 32 -12.75 3.12 3.20
N ALA A 33 -13.38 4.26 3.57
CA ALA A 33 -14.01 4.41 4.88
C ALA A 33 -15.22 3.48 5.08
N GLY A 34 -15.83 3.04 3.97
CA GLY A 34 -16.93 2.07 3.96
C GLY A 34 -16.48 0.62 3.72
N GLU A 35 -15.22 0.39 3.44
CA GLU A 35 -14.72 -0.97 3.18
C GLU A 35 -14.60 -1.78 4.49
N PRO A 36 -14.96 -3.08 4.46
CA PRO A 36 -14.81 -3.93 5.63
C PRO A 36 -13.34 -4.12 6.00
N VAL A 37 -13.06 -4.10 7.30
CA VAL A 37 -11.75 -4.44 7.88
C VAL A 37 -11.83 -5.85 8.46
N ALA A 38 -10.78 -6.65 8.26
CA ALA A 38 -10.75 -7.99 8.81
C ALA A 38 -10.73 -7.99 10.34
N THR A 39 -11.43 -8.95 10.92
CA THR A 39 -11.46 -9.21 12.35
C THR A 39 -10.17 -9.86 12.84
N ALA A 40 -9.95 -9.87 14.16
CA ALA A 40 -8.83 -10.59 14.75
C ALA A 40 -8.89 -12.11 14.48
N ALA A 41 -10.11 -12.68 14.43
CA ALA A 41 -10.30 -14.10 14.10
C ALA A 41 -9.89 -14.41 12.65
N GLU A 42 -10.25 -13.58 11.68
CA GLU A 42 -9.84 -13.73 10.28
C GLU A 42 -8.32 -13.57 10.12
N ALA A 43 -7.71 -12.63 10.84
CA ALA A 43 -6.25 -12.46 10.87
C ALA A 43 -5.54 -13.70 11.45
N SER A 44 -6.08 -14.28 12.54
CA SER A 44 -5.54 -15.53 13.12
C SER A 44 -5.70 -16.70 12.15
N ALA A 45 -6.87 -16.85 11.54
CA ALA A 45 -7.13 -17.91 10.54
C ALA A 45 -6.18 -17.78 9.34
N PHE A 46 -5.89 -16.55 8.90
CA PHE A 46 -4.90 -16.30 7.85
C PHE A 46 -3.51 -16.78 8.26
N LYS A 47 -3.04 -16.44 9.48
CA LYS A 47 -1.74 -16.92 9.98
C LYS A 47 -1.69 -18.45 10.00
N THR A 48 -2.73 -19.10 10.51
CA THR A 48 -2.79 -20.58 10.55
C THR A 48 -2.82 -21.19 9.15
N HIS A 49 -3.63 -20.65 8.25
CA HIS A 49 -3.76 -21.17 6.87
C HIS A 49 -2.41 -21.18 6.12
N PHE A 50 -1.60 -20.14 6.33
CA PHE A 50 -0.32 -20.00 5.64
C PHE A 50 0.91 -20.41 6.49
N GLY A 51 0.71 -20.98 7.68
CA GLY A 51 1.81 -21.41 8.56
C GLY A 51 2.66 -20.25 9.07
N LEU A 52 2.02 -19.13 9.39
CA LEU A 52 2.68 -17.88 9.82
C LEU A 52 2.59 -17.62 11.33
N GLU A 53 2.12 -18.59 12.14
CA GLU A 53 1.94 -18.41 13.59
C GLU A 53 3.27 -18.15 14.34
N GLY A 54 4.38 -18.61 13.79
CA GLY A 54 5.72 -18.37 14.35
C GLY A 54 6.42 -17.13 13.81
N ALA A 55 5.72 -16.29 13.03
CA ALA A 55 6.30 -15.05 12.50
C ALA A 55 6.56 -14.04 13.62
N ASP A 56 7.77 -13.48 13.63
CA ASP A 56 8.19 -12.47 14.61
C ASP A 56 9.32 -11.61 14.00
N PRO A 57 8.98 -10.48 13.39
CA PRO A 57 7.63 -10.00 13.03
C PRO A 57 7.06 -10.59 11.73
N LEU A 58 5.75 -10.39 11.50
CA LEU A 58 5.10 -10.55 10.20
C LEU A 58 5.08 -9.20 9.47
N LEU A 59 5.82 -9.11 8.38
CA LEU A 59 5.99 -7.88 7.60
C LEU A 59 5.23 -7.95 6.29
N LEU A 60 4.43 -6.94 5.99
CA LEU A 60 3.90 -6.70 4.65
C LEU A 60 4.88 -5.89 3.81
N VAL A 61 5.06 -6.27 2.56
CA VAL A 61 5.82 -5.50 1.58
C VAL A 61 4.96 -5.29 0.34
N LEU A 62 4.64 -4.05 0.01
CA LEU A 62 3.77 -3.69 -1.10
C LEU A 62 4.53 -2.80 -2.09
N PRO A 63 5.16 -3.38 -3.13
CA PRO A 63 6.02 -2.65 -4.05
C PRO A 63 5.25 -1.79 -5.08
N GLY A 64 3.93 -1.79 -5.02
CA GLY A 64 3.06 -1.02 -5.91
C GLY A 64 2.11 -1.90 -6.73
N SER A 65 1.25 -1.25 -7.49
CA SER A 65 0.22 -1.89 -8.33
C SER A 65 0.49 -1.80 -9.83
N ARG A 66 1.50 -1.03 -10.24
CA ARG A 66 1.89 -0.83 -11.64
C ARG A 66 3.27 -1.42 -11.92
N ARG A 67 3.47 -1.92 -13.15
CA ARG A 67 4.77 -2.49 -13.55
C ARG A 67 5.95 -1.57 -13.26
N CYS A 68 5.83 -0.28 -13.59
CA CYS A 68 6.90 0.70 -13.36
C CYS A 68 7.21 0.91 -11.86
N GLU A 69 6.21 0.84 -10.99
CA GLU A 69 6.38 0.91 -9.54
C GLU A 69 7.13 -0.33 -9.03
N VAL A 70 6.60 -1.52 -9.34
CA VAL A 70 7.19 -2.81 -8.91
C VAL A 70 8.62 -2.95 -9.40
N THR A 71 8.89 -2.71 -10.71
CA THR A 71 10.25 -2.83 -11.26
C THR A 71 11.25 -1.91 -10.57
N ARG A 72 10.80 -0.76 -10.08
CA ARG A 72 11.66 0.22 -9.42
C ARG A 72 11.81 -0.05 -7.93
N LEU A 73 10.71 -0.34 -7.22
CA LEU A 73 10.71 -0.47 -5.77
C LEU A 73 11.12 -1.86 -5.28
N ALA A 74 10.78 -2.93 -6.00
CA ALA A 74 11.05 -4.28 -5.51
C ALA A 74 12.54 -4.56 -5.23
N PRO A 75 13.50 -4.14 -6.07
CA PRO A 75 14.92 -4.27 -5.75
C PRO A 75 15.34 -3.48 -4.51
N ILE A 76 14.84 -2.24 -4.36
CA ILE A 76 15.13 -1.38 -3.21
C ILE A 76 14.59 -1.99 -1.93
N LEU A 77 13.37 -2.51 -1.98
CA LEU A 77 12.74 -3.18 -0.84
C LEU A 77 13.49 -4.47 -0.47
N GLY A 78 13.96 -5.24 -1.46
CA GLY A 78 14.82 -6.40 -1.21
C GLY A 78 16.10 -6.06 -0.46
N GLU A 79 16.77 -4.96 -0.83
CA GLU A 79 17.94 -4.47 -0.09
C GLU A 79 17.57 -4.02 1.33
N ALA A 80 16.44 -3.35 1.50
CA ALA A 80 15.96 -2.90 2.80
C ALA A 80 15.60 -4.07 3.73
N LEU A 81 15.25 -5.23 3.19
CA LEU A 81 14.98 -6.44 3.98
C LEU A 81 16.25 -7.08 4.58
N LYS A 82 17.44 -6.87 4.01
CA LYS A 82 18.69 -7.51 4.49
C LYS A 82 18.96 -7.27 5.98
N PRO A 83 18.97 -6.02 6.48
CA PRO A 83 19.19 -5.79 7.91
C PRO A 83 18.05 -6.34 8.78
N LEU A 84 16.81 -6.37 8.28
CA LEU A 84 15.68 -6.91 9.03
C LEU A 84 15.78 -8.42 9.20
N VAL A 85 16.15 -9.15 8.15
CA VAL A 85 16.37 -10.60 8.22
C VAL A 85 17.52 -10.93 9.17
N ALA A 86 18.56 -10.11 9.19
CA ALA A 86 19.69 -10.31 10.10
C ALA A 86 19.30 -10.07 11.57
N ALA A 87 18.42 -9.12 11.84
CA ALA A 87 17.97 -8.77 13.19
C ALA A 87 16.83 -9.67 13.70
N HIS A 88 16.02 -10.22 12.80
CA HIS A 88 14.81 -10.99 13.11
C HIS A 88 14.82 -12.35 12.40
N PRO A 89 15.38 -13.39 13.00
CA PRO A 89 15.48 -14.73 12.35
C PRO A 89 14.13 -15.36 11.99
N ASN A 90 13.07 -14.99 12.70
CA ASN A 90 11.71 -15.47 12.47
C ASN A 90 10.86 -14.52 11.60
N LEU A 91 11.48 -13.51 10.98
CA LEU A 91 10.81 -12.60 10.06
C LEU A 91 10.12 -13.39 8.94
N LYS A 92 8.84 -13.14 8.77
CA LYS A 92 8.08 -13.61 7.61
C LYS A 92 7.61 -12.40 6.81
N VAL A 93 7.69 -12.52 5.50
CA VAL A 93 7.29 -11.47 4.56
C VAL A 93 6.09 -11.94 3.76
N VAL A 94 5.06 -11.13 3.71
CA VAL A 94 3.88 -11.34 2.87
C VAL A 94 3.76 -10.19 1.88
N VAL A 95 3.51 -10.51 0.62
CA VAL A 95 3.35 -9.52 -0.48
C VAL A 95 1.97 -9.68 -1.09
N PRO A 96 0.98 -8.91 -0.66
CA PRO A 96 -0.31 -8.83 -1.34
C PRO A 96 -0.13 -8.15 -2.71
N ALA A 97 -0.04 -8.93 -3.77
CA ALA A 97 0.17 -8.42 -5.11
C ALA A 97 -1.13 -7.95 -5.76
N ALA A 98 -1.07 -6.89 -6.57
CA ALA A 98 -2.17 -6.55 -7.47
C ALA A 98 -2.14 -7.51 -8.67
N GLY A 99 -3.32 -7.98 -9.13
CA GLY A 99 -3.44 -8.98 -10.19
C GLY A 99 -2.57 -8.72 -11.42
N PRO A 100 -2.54 -7.49 -12.00
CA PRO A 100 -1.74 -7.21 -13.19
C PRO A 100 -0.23 -7.34 -13.02
N VAL A 101 0.27 -7.41 -11.77
CA VAL A 101 1.71 -7.44 -11.46
C VAL A 101 2.13 -8.65 -10.62
N GLY A 102 1.23 -9.58 -10.33
CA GLY A 102 1.51 -10.74 -9.47
C GLY A 102 2.73 -11.53 -9.90
N GLN A 103 2.79 -11.93 -11.18
CA GLN A 103 3.95 -12.66 -11.73
C GLN A 103 5.25 -11.83 -11.66
N LEU A 104 5.18 -10.53 -11.96
CA LEU A 104 6.35 -9.65 -11.88
C LEU A 104 6.87 -9.55 -10.45
N VAL A 105 5.96 -9.44 -9.46
CA VAL A 105 6.33 -9.44 -8.04
C VAL A 105 7.02 -10.74 -7.66
N GLN A 106 6.45 -11.89 -8.05
CA GLN A 106 7.05 -13.20 -7.79
C GLN A 106 8.47 -13.32 -8.39
N GLU A 107 8.67 -12.78 -9.60
CA GLU A 107 9.96 -12.81 -10.26
C GLU A 107 10.99 -11.92 -9.56
N GLN A 108 10.63 -10.69 -9.26
CA GLN A 108 11.51 -9.74 -8.57
C GLN A 108 11.86 -10.18 -7.13
N ALA A 109 10.94 -10.86 -6.46
CA ALA A 109 11.14 -11.31 -5.09
C ALA A 109 12.05 -12.55 -4.97
N LYS A 110 12.44 -13.18 -6.09
CA LYS A 110 13.42 -14.29 -6.08
C LYS A 110 14.80 -13.85 -5.55
N ASP A 111 15.14 -12.58 -5.79
CA ASP A 111 16.43 -12.00 -5.38
C ASP A 111 16.39 -11.42 -3.95
N TRP A 112 15.26 -11.53 -3.25
CA TRP A 112 15.14 -11.02 -1.89
C TRP A 112 15.85 -11.96 -0.88
N PRO A 113 16.34 -11.41 0.24
CA PRO A 113 17.07 -12.19 1.26
C PRO A 113 16.19 -13.19 2.04
N VAL A 114 14.87 -13.11 1.84
CA VAL A 114 13.87 -14.01 2.42
C VAL A 114 12.81 -14.31 1.35
N THR A 115 12.39 -15.56 1.26
CA THR A 115 11.32 -15.96 0.34
C THR A 115 9.97 -15.47 0.87
N PRO A 116 9.30 -14.53 0.22
CA PRO A 116 8.01 -14.04 0.69
C PRO A 116 6.85 -14.97 0.30
N LEU A 117 5.78 -14.94 1.07
CA LEU A 117 4.47 -15.41 0.64
C LEU A 117 3.85 -14.34 -0.29
N VAL A 118 3.74 -14.62 -1.57
CA VAL A 118 3.06 -13.72 -2.52
C VAL A 118 1.60 -14.13 -2.66
N LEU A 119 0.68 -13.24 -2.28
CA LEU A 119 -0.75 -13.42 -2.47
C LEU A 119 -1.11 -12.88 -3.86
N ASP A 120 -1.27 -13.79 -4.81
CA ASP A 120 -1.64 -13.47 -6.19
C ASP A 120 -3.12 -13.70 -6.40
N PRO A 121 -3.94 -12.67 -6.65
CA PRO A 121 -5.38 -12.80 -6.82
C PRO A 121 -5.81 -13.42 -8.15
N SER A 122 -4.88 -13.70 -9.08
CA SER A 122 -5.18 -14.09 -10.47
C SER A 122 -6.01 -15.37 -10.60
N ASN A 123 -5.91 -16.27 -9.62
CA ASN A 123 -6.60 -17.57 -9.63
C ASN A 123 -7.73 -17.67 -8.60
N GLN A 124 -8.21 -16.53 -8.10
CA GLN A 124 -9.23 -16.47 -7.06
C GLN A 124 -10.43 -15.64 -7.51
N SER A 125 -11.58 -15.81 -6.85
CA SER A 125 -12.67 -14.85 -6.97
C SER A 125 -12.25 -13.51 -6.36
N LEU A 126 -12.79 -12.41 -6.89
CA LEU A 126 -12.50 -11.07 -6.35
C LEU A 126 -12.82 -10.99 -4.85
N ALA A 127 -13.94 -11.57 -4.42
CA ALA A 127 -14.35 -11.57 -3.01
C ALA A 127 -13.34 -12.31 -2.11
N SER A 128 -12.85 -13.48 -2.56
CA SER A 128 -11.82 -14.25 -1.83
C SER A 128 -10.51 -13.50 -1.74
N ALA A 129 -10.03 -12.97 -2.86
CA ALA A 129 -8.78 -12.21 -2.91
C ALA A 129 -8.80 -10.96 -2.03
N LEU A 130 -9.93 -10.24 -2.00
CA LEU A 130 -10.10 -9.07 -1.12
C LEU A 130 -10.16 -9.47 0.36
N ALA A 131 -10.83 -10.57 0.70
CA ALA A 131 -10.88 -11.07 2.07
C ALA A 131 -9.49 -11.50 2.56
N GLU A 132 -8.74 -12.24 1.73
CA GLU A 132 -7.37 -12.66 2.02
C GLU A 132 -6.43 -11.47 2.21
N LYS A 133 -6.49 -10.48 1.30
CA LYS A 133 -5.72 -9.23 1.41
C LYS A 133 -6.02 -8.50 2.73
N ARG A 134 -7.31 -8.33 3.09
CA ARG A 134 -7.72 -7.68 4.35
C ARG A 134 -7.23 -8.44 5.57
N ALA A 135 -7.33 -9.77 5.54
CA ALA A 135 -6.82 -10.63 6.61
C ALA A 135 -5.30 -10.50 6.75
N ALA A 136 -4.54 -10.48 5.65
CA ALA A 136 -3.10 -10.23 5.66
C ALA A 136 -2.76 -8.87 6.27
N PHE A 137 -3.48 -7.80 5.90
CA PHE A 137 -3.28 -6.46 6.44
C PHE A 137 -3.47 -6.46 7.96
N ARG A 138 -4.57 -7.05 8.44
CA ARG A 138 -4.88 -7.11 9.88
C ARG A 138 -3.94 -8.02 10.67
N ALA A 139 -3.36 -9.04 10.03
CA ALA A 139 -2.47 -10.02 10.64
C ALA A 139 -1.03 -9.51 10.84
N ALA A 140 -0.63 -8.51 10.07
CA ALA A 140 0.75 -8.02 10.04
C ALA A 140 1.06 -7.11 11.23
N ASP A 141 2.32 -7.18 11.69
CA ASP A 141 2.85 -6.31 12.73
C ASP A 141 3.30 -4.96 12.16
N PHE A 142 3.83 -4.97 10.92
CA PHE A 142 4.31 -3.78 10.21
C PHE A 142 4.09 -3.92 8.70
N ALA A 143 4.14 -2.79 8.00
CA ALA A 143 4.12 -2.75 6.55
C ALA A 143 5.15 -1.75 5.98
N ILE A 144 5.72 -2.09 4.83
CA ILE A 144 6.42 -1.16 3.95
C ILE A 144 5.66 -1.14 2.63
N ALA A 145 5.10 0.00 2.27
CA ALA A 145 4.21 0.10 1.14
C ALA A 145 4.55 1.27 0.22
N ALA A 146 4.41 1.04 -1.09
CA ALA A 146 4.41 2.14 -2.06
C ALA A 146 3.34 3.17 -1.70
N SER A 147 3.69 4.45 -1.74
CA SER A 147 2.74 5.52 -1.45
C SER A 147 1.55 5.49 -2.41
N GLY A 148 0.35 5.57 -1.85
CA GLY A 148 -0.91 5.52 -2.60
C GLY A 148 -2.11 5.25 -1.69
N THR A 149 -3.24 4.90 -2.29
CA THR A 149 -4.50 4.61 -1.57
C THR A 149 -4.39 3.43 -0.61
N VAL A 150 -3.46 2.50 -0.85
CA VAL A 150 -3.20 1.35 0.04
C VAL A 150 -2.81 1.78 1.46
N MET A 151 -2.23 2.97 1.63
CA MET A 151 -1.92 3.54 2.93
C MET A 151 -3.17 3.72 3.79
N LEU A 152 -4.30 4.11 3.17
CA LEU A 152 -5.58 4.25 3.87
C LEU A 152 -6.14 2.88 4.29
N GLU A 153 -5.98 1.86 3.46
CA GLU A 153 -6.38 0.49 3.80
C GLU A 153 -5.57 -0.06 4.99
N LEU A 154 -4.26 0.16 4.99
CA LEU A 154 -3.36 -0.26 6.08
C LEU A 154 -3.67 0.49 7.39
N ALA A 155 -3.96 1.79 7.29
CA ALA A 155 -4.39 2.58 8.45
C ALA A 155 -5.73 2.08 9.02
N ALA A 156 -6.71 1.76 8.16
CA ALA A 156 -7.98 1.17 8.59
C ALA A 156 -7.77 -0.19 9.29
N ALA A 157 -6.82 -1.00 8.81
CA ALA A 157 -6.42 -2.25 9.43
C ALA A 157 -5.60 -2.06 10.73
N LYS A 158 -5.21 -0.82 11.06
CA LYS A 158 -4.34 -0.45 12.20
C LYS A 158 -2.94 -1.07 12.11
N THR A 159 -2.42 -1.22 10.90
CA THR A 159 -1.09 -1.76 10.64
C THR A 159 -0.09 -0.61 10.52
N PRO A 160 0.88 -0.46 11.43
CA PRO A 160 1.92 0.54 11.34
C PRO A 160 2.67 0.44 10.00
N THR A 161 2.81 1.54 9.27
CA THR A 161 3.28 1.49 7.89
C THR A 161 4.33 2.54 7.60
N ILE A 162 5.41 2.12 6.94
CA ILE A 162 6.39 3.01 6.33
C ILE A 162 6.01 3.19 4.86
N SER A 163 5.82 4.44 4.45
CA SER A 163 5.56 4.79 3.06
C SER A 163 6.86 4.84 2.27
N ALA A 164 6.95 4.06 1.20
CA ALA A 164 8.05 4.09 0.25
C ALA A 164 7.60 4.80 -1.03
N TYR A 165 8.40 5.70 -1.53
CA TYR A 165 8.13 6.40 -2.78
C TYR A 165 9.42 6.63 -3.56
N ASP A 166 9.40 6.23 -4.82
CA ASP A 166 10.49 6.54 -5.73
C ASP A 166 9.96 6.92 -7.11
N VAL A 167 10.56 7.95 -7.68
CA VAL A 167 10.29 8.45 -9.02
C VAL A 167 11.59 8.53 -9.81
N ASN A 168 11.48 8.55 -11.13
CA ASN A 168 12.66 8.76 -11.96
C ASN A 168 13.32 10.12 -11.63
N TRP A 169 14.60 10.23 -11.96
CA TRP A 169 15.42 11.41 -11.63
C TRP A 169 14.81 12.71 -12.16
N ILE A 170 14.27 12.72 -13.39
CA ILE A 170 13.66 13.92 -13.99
C ILE A 170 12.41 14.35 -13.20
N SER A 171 11.52 13.40 -12.90
CA SER A 171 10.34 13.67 -12.09
C SER A 171 10.71 14.17 -10.70
N ARG A 172 11.76 13.61 -10.07
CA ARG A 172 12.27 14.06 -8.77
C ARG A 172 12.73 15.52 -8.82
N GLN A 173 13.46 15.92 -9.87
CA GLN A 173 13.90 17.30 -10.05
C GLN A 173 12.75 18.28 -10.27
N ILE A 174 11.72 17.88 -11.00
CA ILE A 174 10.53 18.69 -11.22
C ILE A 174 9.72 18.80 -9.92
N MET A 175 9.43 17.66 -9.29
CA MET A 175 8.63 17.60 -8.07
C MET A 175 9.28 18.36 -6.91
N SER A 176 10.59 18.26 -6.72
CA SER A 176 11.30 18.96 -5.65
C SER A 176 11.22 20.51 -5.75
N ARG A 177 10.91 21.02 -6.96
CA ARG A 177 10.73 22.47 -7.18
C ARG A 177 9.27 22.92 -7.18
N MET A 178 8.33 22.01 -7.45
CA MET A 178 6.91 22.33 -7.60
C MET A 178 6.08 21.93 -6.38
N VAL A 179 6.46 20.85 -5.70
CA VAL A 179 5.73 20.34 -4.54
C VAL A 179 6.14 21.12 -3.30
N LYS A 180 5.18 21.80 -2.70
CA LYS A 180 5.34 22.62 -1.48
C LYS A 180 4.81 21.92 -0.23
N VAL A 181 4.61 20.61 -0.27
CA VAL A 181 4.14 19.82 0.87
C VAL A 181 5.28 18.98 1.42
N ASP A 182 5.34 18.86 2.74
CA ASP A 182 6.41 18.17 3.45
C ASP A 182 6.28 16.63 3.39
N THR A 183 5.14 16.13 2.93
CA THR A 183 4.86 14.69 2.85
C THR A 183 4.10 14.32 1.58
N ALA A 184 4.41 13.14 1.03
CA ALA A 184 3.66 12.50 -0.05
C ALA A 184 2.69 11.42 0.47
N ASN A 185 2.57 11.27 1.79
CA ASN A 185 1.69 10.29 2.40
C ASN A 185 0.30 10.90 2.61
N LEU A 186 -0.73 10.28 2.00
CA LEU A 186 -2.12 10.74 2.08
C LEU A 186 -2.63 10.84 3.53
N ILE A 187 -2.20 9.94 4.41
CA ILE A 187 -2.62 9.94 5.81
C ILE A 187 -2.10 11.20 6.51
N ASN A 188 -0.81 11.51 6.33
CA ASN A 188 -0.21 12.68 6.95
C ASN A 188 -0.83 14.00 6.41
N LEU A 189 -1.23 14.02 5.12
CA LEU A 189 -1.91 15.16 4.51
C LEU A 189 -3.33 15.38 5.07
N VAL A 190 -3.99 14.30 5.51
CA VAL A 190 -5.36 14.35 6.06
C VAL A 190 -5.35 14.60 7.57
N SER A 191 -4.31 14.15 8.28
CA SER A 191 -4.22 14.23 9.74
C SER A 191 -3.39 15.41 10.26
N ASP A 192 -2.84 16.25 9.39
CA ASP A 192 -1.93 17.37 9.74
C ASP A 192 -0.75 16.94 10.64
N THR A 193 -0.20 15.72 10.41
CA THR A 193 0.93 15.14 11.17
C THR A 193 2.14 14.84 10.29
#